data_79d312d90e284edb53a49f6a8a8aab2f
#
_entry.id   79d312d90e284edb53a49f6a8a8aab2f
#
_cell.length_a   1.000
_cell.length_b   1.000
_cell.length_c   1.000
_cell.angle_alpha   90.00
_cell.angle_beta   90.00
_cell.angle_gamma   90.00
#
_symmetry.space_group_name_H-M   'P 1'
#
loop_
_entity.id
_entity.type
_entity.pdbx_description
1 polymer ?
#
loop_
_entity_poly.entity_id
_entity_poly.type
_entity_poly.pdbx_seq_one_letter_code
_entity_poly.pdbx_strand_id
1 'polypeptide(L)' 'MDDMAGQEILKQLRMLEVNTLTPIEAMNLLYEWKGKL' A
#
# COMPACT_ATOMS: atom_id res chain seq x y z
N MET A 1 20.04 3.51 2.91
CA MET A 1 18.64 3.12 3.06
C MET A 1 17.78 3.80 2.01
N ASP A 2 16.97 3.05 1.34
CA ASP A 2 16.16 3.56 0.26
C ASP A 2 14.77 3.93 0.78
N ASP A 3 14.49 5.24 0.80
CA ASP A 3 13.20 5.73 1.28
C ASP A 3 12.14 5.77 0.21
N MET A 4 12.51 5.49 -1.03
CA MET A 4 11.55 5.61 -2.13
C MET A 4 10.40 4.64 -1.98
N ALA A 5 10.69 3.42 -1.55
CA ALA A 5 9.62 2.44 -1.38
C ALA A 5 8.64 2.89 -0.30
N GLY A 6 9.16 3.38 0.81
CA GLY A 6 8.30 3.85 1.89
C GLY A 6 7.46 5.05 1.48
N GLN A 7 8.06 5.98 0.75
CA GLN A 7 7.34 7.17 0.31
C GLN A 7 6.26 6.82 -0.71
N GLU A 8 6.56 5.87 -1.57
CA GLU A 8 5.57 5.44 -2.55
C GLU A 8 4.39 4.78 -1.87
N ILE A 9 4.66 3.96 -0.86
CA ILE A 9 3.60 3.31 -0.11
C ILE A 9 2.74 4.35 0.61
N LEU A 10 3.38 5.36 1.20
CA LEU A 10 2.65 6.42 1.87
C LEU A 10 1.75 7.17 0.89
N LYS A 11 2.26 7.43 -0.31
CA LYS A 11 1.48 8.12 -1.32
C LYS A 11 0.27 7.30 -1.71
N GLN A 12 0.46 6.02 -1.94
CA GLN A 12 -0.66 5.15 -2.30
C GLN A 12 -1.66 5.05 -1.17
N LEU A 13 -1.17 5.01 0.06
CA LEU A 13 -2.05 4.92 1.22
C LEU A 13 -2.92 6.16 1.35
N ARG A 14 -2.36 7.33 1.06
CA ARG A 14 -3.14 8.56 1.14
C ARG A 14 -4.24 8.62 0.11
N MET A 15 -3.97 8.04 -1.06
CA MET A 15 -4.94 8.05 -2.15
C MET A 15 -5.92 6.89 -2.05
N LEU A 16 -5.68 6.00 -1.13
CA LEU A 16 -6.50 4.80 -0.98
C LEU A 16 -7.86 5.14 -0.37
N GLU A 17 -8.92 4.67 -1.03
CA GLU A 17 -10.26 4.83 -0.50
C GLU A 17 -10.65 3.58 0.27
N VAL A 18 -10.35 3.59 1.53
CA VAL A 18 -10.53 2.43 2.37
C VAL A 18 -11.99 1.99 2.43
N ASN A 19 -12.91 2.93 2.30
CA ASN A 19 -14.33 2.62 2.38
C ASN A 19 -14.82 1.75 1.25
N THR A 20 -14.16 1.83 0.10
CA THR A 20 -14.54 1.05 -1.07
C THR A 20 -13.65 -0.16 -1.29
N LEU A 21 -12.70 -0.38 -0.40
CA LEU A 21 -11.74 -1.45 -0.53
C LEU A 21 -12.33 -2.77 -0.05
N THR A 22 -12.25 -3.80 -0.89
CA THR A 22 -12.68 -5.12 -0.46
C THR A 22 -11.61 -5.79 0.37
N PRO A 23 -11.98 -6.78 1.21
CA PRO A 23 -10.97 -7.48 2.01
C PRO A 23 -9.87 -8.12 1.17
N ILE A 24 -10.23 -8.67 0.01
CA ILE A 24 -9.23 -9.31 -0.85
C ILE A 24 -8.29 -8.28 -1.43
N GLU A 25 -8.81 -7.13 -1.83
CA GLU A 25 -7.96 -6.07 -2.34
C GLU A 25 -7.03 -5.54 -1.26
N ALA A 26 -7.53 -5.40 -0.06
CA ALA A 26 -6.70 -4.93 1.05
C ALA A 26 -5.56 -5.91 1.31
N MET A 27 -5.87 -7.19 1.28
CA MET A 27 -4.84 -8.21 1.50
C MET A 27 -3.79 -8.16 0.40
N ASN A 28 -4.22 -8.01 -0.85
CA ASN A 28 -3.28 -7.93 -1.96
C ASN A 28 -2.37 -6.71 -1.85
N LEU A 29 -2.92 -5.59 -1.42
CA LEU A 29 -2.12 -4.39 -1.23
C LEU A 29 -1.07 -4.59 -0.14
N LEU A 30 -1.44 -5.24 0.94
CA LEU A 30 -0.50 -5.49 2.01
C LEU A 30 0.64 -6.38 1.54
N TYR A 31 0.32 -7.41 0.76
CA TYR A 31 1.36 -8.26 0.20
C TYR A 31 2.31 -7.48 -0.70
N GLU A 32 1.73 -6.63 -1.53
CA GLU A 32 2.54 -5.86 -2.45
C GLU A 32 3.46 -4.90 -1.71
N TRP A 33 2.90 -4.20 -0.73
CA TRP A 33 3.70 -3.24 0.03
C TRP A 33 4.78 -3.93 0.83
N LYS A 34 4.44 -5.08 1.39
CA LYS A 34 5.43 -5.85 2.15
C LYS A 34 6.59 -6.28 1.27
N GLY A 35 6.30 -6.62 0.03
CA GLY A 35 7.34 -7.01 -0.90
C GLY A 35 8.26 -5.85 -1.27
N LYS A 36 7.75 -4.62 -1.21
CA LYS A 36 8.57 -3.45 -1.51
C LYS A 36 9.47 -3.05 -0.36
N LEU A 37 9.13 -3.44 0.83
CA LEU A 37 9.94 -3.13 2.00
C LEU A 37 10.92 -4.26 2.25
#